data_8b42fe81ec50f56a8688d5e42709ad52
#
_entry.id   8b42fe81ec50f56a8688d5e42709ad52
#
_cell.length_a   1.000
_cell.length_b   1.000
_cell.length_c   1.000
_cell.angle_alpha   90.00
_cell.angle_beta   90.00
_cell.angle_gamma   90.00
#
_symmetry.space_group_name_H-M   'P 1'
#
loop_
_entity.id
_entity.type
_entity.pdbx_description
1 polymer ?
#
loop_
_entity_poly.entity_id
_entity_poly.type
_entity_poly.pdbx_seq_one_letter_code
_entity_poly.pdbx_strand_id
1 'polypeptide(L)'
;MTAQQQLVEIDQVNVEYPVKGWRRPPFRALSDISLTIGAGETVGLVGESGSGKTTLGRAILGLAPVTGGEIRFEGRVISTLGRRERQALSKDIQVVFQDPYTSLNPAMTVNDILTEPLLVTGTSRKDADRRVRDLLDEVHLPADAGRRLPREFSGGQRQRIAIARALSRDPKLIVCDEPVSALDLSTQATVLDLFIEIQDRTGVAYLFVTHDLSVVRHISHRVAVMHRGAIVEQGDAATVTSTPSEPYTQRLLLAAPVPDPIRQAVRREERRAFAAETAAAVG
;
A
#
# COMPACT_ATOMS: atom_id res chain seq x y z
N MET A 1 22.71 7.67 15.66
CA MET A 1 21.62 7.43 14.69
C MET A 1 22.26 6.78 13.47
N THR A 2 22.20 5.46 13.34
CA THR A 2 22.65 4.74 12.14
C THR A 2 21.77 5.20 10.98
N ALA A 3 22.37 5.68 9.88
CA ALA A 3 21.63 6.02 8.67
C ALA A 3 20.86 4.78 8.24
N GLN A 4 19.51 4.83 8.34
CA GLN A 4 18.65 3.74 7.94
C GLN A 4 18.87 3.54 6.43
N GLN A 5 19.28 2.34 6.03
CA GLN A 5 19.58 2.05 4.64
C GLN A 5 18.30 2.25 3.81
N GLN A 6 18.33 3.17 2.87
CA GLN A 6 17.20 3.43 1.98
C GLN A 6 16.97 2.21 1.09
N LEU A 7 15.79 1.62 1.20
CA LEU A 7 15.37 0.47 0.40
C LEU A 7 14.80 0.94 -0.95
N VAL A 8 13.94 1.95 -0.92
CA VAL A 8 13.35 2.58 -2.12
C VAL A 8 13.61 4.08 -2.09
N GLU A 9 14.07 4.60 -3.22
CA GLU A 9 14.22 6.04 -3.47
C GLU A 9 13.39 6.39 -4.71
N ILE A 10 12.50 7.35 -4.57
CA ILE A 10 11.67 7.92 -5.63
C ILE A 10 12.11 9.37 -5.77
N ASP A 11 12.66 9.74 -6.92
CA ASP A 11 13.22 11.06 -7.16
C ASP A 11 12.53 11.72 -8.35
N GLN A 12 11.77 12.80 -8.07
CA GLN A 12 11.06 13.65 -9.03
C GLN A 12 10.26 12.85 -10.07
N VAL A 13 9.59 11.77 -9.63
CA VAL A 13 8.88 10.85 -10.53
C VAL A 13 7.64 11.52 -11.10
N ASN A 14 7.53 11.43 -12.43
CA ASN A 14 6.38 11.85 -13.21
C ASN A 14 5.75 10.63 -13.90
N VAL A 15 4.41 10.59 -13.95
CA VAL A 15 3.66 9.59 -14.70
C VAL A 15 2.59 10.29 -15.52
N GLU A 16 2.63 10.08 -16.83
CA GLU A 16 1.66 10.63 -17.77
C GLU A 16 1.00 9.53 -18.58
N TYR A 17 -0.31 9.66 -18.78
CA TYR A 17 -1.09 8.75 -19.62
C TYR A 17 -1.59 9.46 -20.87
N PRO A 18 -1.45 8.85 -22.05
CA PRO A 18 -1.96 9.43 -23.28
C PRO A 18 -3.50 9.54 -23.24
N VAL A 19 -4.03 10.70 -23.60
CA VAL A 19 -5.47 10.93 -23.69
C VAL A 19 -5.91 10.74 -25.15
N LYS A 20 -6.92 9.92 -25.40
CA LYS A 20 -7.48 9.73 -26.74
C LYS A 20 -8.05 11.06 -27.27
N GLY A 21 -7.63 11.46 -28.46
CA GLY A 21 -8.09 12.67 -29.14
C GLY A 21 -6.93 13.44 -29.81
N TRP A 22 -7.26 14.17 -30.91
CA TRP A 22 -6.25 14.90 -31.65
C TRP A 22 -5.73 16.09 -30.84
N ARG A 23 -4.41 16.20 -30.62
CA ARG A 23 -3.71 17.27 -29.87
C ARG A 23 -4.14 17.48 -28.42
N ARG A 24 -4.71 16.47 -27.74
CA ARG A 24 -4.96 16.59 -26.29
C ARG A 24 -3.66 16.35 -25.53
N PRO A 25 -3.32 17.21 -24.54
CA PRO A 25 -2.18 16.96 -23.67
C PRO A 25 -2.38 15.67 -22.88
N PRO A 26 -1.31 14.94 -22.55
CA PRO A 26 -1.40 13.75 -21.71
C PRO A 26 -1.98 14.10 -20.33
N PHE A 27 -2.66 13.17 -19.73
CA PHE A 27 -3.10 13.29 -18.33
C PHE A 27 -1.92 13.01 -17.41
N ARG A 28 -1.47 14.01 -16.66
CA ARG A 28 -0.42 13.86 -15.67
C ARG A 28 -1.03 13.31 -14.38
N ALA A 29 -0.73 12.05 -14.08
CA ALA A 29 -1.22 11.35 -12.90
C ALA A 29 -0.30 11.54 -11.69
N LEU A 30 1.01 11.72 -11.92
CA LEU A 30 2.01 12.05 -10.90
C LEU A 30 2.87 13.21 -11.38
N SER A 31 3.17 14.14 -10.48
CA SER A 31 3.97 15.35 -10.72
C SER A 31 5.07 15.47 -9.66
N ASP A 32 6.31 15.28 -10.09
CA ASP A 32 7.53 15.52 -9.31
C ASP A 32 7.52 14.84 -7.93
N ILE A 33 7.09 13.58 -7.88
CA ILE A 33 7.01 12.81 -6.64
C ILE A 33 8.41 12.46 -6.14
N SER A 34 8.71 12.87 -4.90
CA SER A 34 9.92 12.46 -4.18
C SER A 34 9.55 11.85 -2.84
N LEU A 35 9.98 10.59 -2.61
CA LEU A 35 9.66 9.81 -1.43
C LEU A 35 10.75 8.75 -1.21
N THR A 36 11.06 8.44 0.05
CA THR A 36 11.97 7.34 0.41
C THR A 36 11.26 6.34 1.31
N ILE A 37 11.65 5.07 1.22
CA ILE A 37 11.21 3.99 2.12
C ILE A 37 12.47 3.29 2.63
N GLY A 38 12.63 3.24 3.94
CA GLY A 38 13.72 2.51 4.61
C GLY A 38 13.47 1.01 4.69
N ALA A 39 14.51 0.23 4.94
CA ALA A 39 14.36 -1.19 5.26
C ALA A 39 13.58 -1.36 6.57
N GLY A 40 12.58 -2.24 6.59
CA GLY A 40 11.70 -2.45 7.75
C GLY A 40 10.79 -1.28 8.08
N GLU A 41 10.68 -0.28 7.20
CA GLU A 41 9.82 0.88 7.40
C GLU A 41 8.43 0.67 6.76
N THR A 42 7.39 1.15 7.43
CA THR A 42 6.07 1.35 6.83
C THR A 42 5.88 2.83 6.52
N VAL A 43 5.74 3.15 5.22
CA VAL A 43 5.34 4.48 4.76
C VAL A 43 3.87 4.44 4.35
N GLY A 44 3.02 5.17 5.07
CA GLY A 44 1.61 5.38 4.74
C GLY A 44 1.46 6.41 3.62
N LEU A 45 0.71 6.06 2.58
CA LEU A 45 0.39 6.96 1.48
C LEU A 45 -1.10 7.26 1.48
N VAL A 46 -1.48 8.50 1.83
CA VAL A 46 -2.88 8.90 2.00
C VAL A 46 -3.29 10.02 1.07
N GLY A 47 -4.59 10.16 0.85
CA GLY A 47 -5.21 11.20 0.03
C GLY A 47 -6.56 10.75 -0.52
N GLU A 48 -7.31 11.67 -1.13
CA GLU A 48 -8.59 11.37 -1.75
C GLU A 48 -8.48 10.37 -2.90
N SER A 49 -9.62 9.79 -3.31
CA SER A 49 -9.68 8.96 -4.52
C SER A 49 -9.25 9.79 -5.74
N GLY A 50 -8.41 9.18 -6.60
CA GLY A 50 -7.85 9.87 -7.76
C GLY A 50 -6.66 10.79 -7.48
N SER A 51 -6.12 10.85 -6.25
CA SER A 51 -4.94 11.68 -5.95
C SER A 51 -3.61 11.14 -6.50
N GLY A 52 -3.59 9.90 -7.06
CA GLY A 52 -2.39 9.30 -7.68
C GLY A 52 -1.75 8.16 -6.88
N LYS A 53 -2.22 7.82 -5.67
CA LYS A 53 -1.64 6.80 -4.77
C LYS A 53 -1.41 5.45 -5.45
N THR A 54 -2.47 4.86 -6.01
CA THR A 54 -2.38 3.60 -6.76
C THR A 54 -1.43 3.69 -7.95
N THR A 55 -1.36 4.86 -8.61
CA THR A 55 -0.42 5.10 -9.71
C THR A 55 1.03 5.04 -9.23
N LEU A 56 1.33 5.62 -8.05
CA LEU A 56 2.68 5.55 -7.47
C LEU A 56 3.05 4.10 -7.11
N GLY A 57 2.16 3.37 -6.45
CA GLY A 57 2.36 1.94 -6.18
C GLY A 57 2.62 1.14 -7.47
N ARG A 58 1.83 1.39 -8.51
CA ARG A 58 2.00 0.75 -9.84
C ARG A 58 3.31 1.16 -10.51
N ALA A 59 3.79 2.40 -10.34
CA ALA A 59 5.08 2.83 -10.89
C ALA A 59 6.25 2.06 -10.26
N ILE A 60 6.24 1.85 -8.94
CA ILE A 60 7.24 1.03 -8.24
C ILE A 60 7.21 -0.42 -8.75
N LEU A 61 6.02 -0.99 -8.93
CA LEU A 61 5.83 -2.34 -9.46
C LEU A 61 6.19 -2.46 -10.97
N GLY A 62 6.41 -1.33 -11.68
CA GLY A 62 6.63 -1.30 -13.12
C GLY A 62 5.37 -1.55 -13.95
N LEU A 63 4.19 -1.31 -13.36
CA LEU A 63 2.87 -1.43 -13.98
C LEU A 63 2.32 -0.09 -14.48
N ALA A 64 2.99 1.04 -14.17
CA ALA A 64 2.71 2.36 -14.72
C ALA A 64 4.00 2.92 -15.36
N PRO A 65 3.90 3.67 -16.47
CA PRO A 65 5.05 4.23 -17.16
C PRO A 65 5.62 5.41 -16.36
N VAL A 66 6.90 5.37 -16.01
CA VAL A 66 7.61 6.53 -15.47
C VAL A 66 8.06 7.38 -16.66
N THR A 67 7.56 8.62 -16.77
CA THR A 67 7.82 9.53 -17.88
C THR A 67 8.89 10.58 -17.57
N GLY A 68 9.25 10.74 -16.28
CA GLY A 68 10.33 11.62 -15.79
C GLY A 68 10.75 11.21 -14.39
N GLY A 69 11.94 11.59 -13.98
CA GLY A 69 12.53 11.16 -12.72
C GLY A 69 12.91 9.69 -12.70
N GLU A 70 13.27 9.17 -11.55
CA GLU A 70 13.67 7.77 -11.41
C GLU A 70 13.23 7.13 -10.08
N ILE A 71 13.05 5.81 -10.12
CA ILE A 71 12.81 4.98 -8.94
C ILE A 71 14.00 4.05 -8.78
N ARG A 72 14.58 4.03 -7.58
CA ARG A 72 15.68 3.13 -7.21
C ARG A 72 15.21 2.14 -6.15
N PHE A 73 15.68 0.92 -6.25
CA PHE A 73 15.53 -0.12 -5.25
C PHE A 73 16.91 -0.64 -4.89
N GLU A 74 17.29 -0.56 -3.61
CA GLU A 74 18.65 -0.86 -3.13
C GLU A 74 19.75 -0.15 -3.97
N GLY A 75 19.52 1.13 -4.30
CA GLY A 75 20.43 1.95 -5.11
C GLY A 75 20.40 1.67 -6.62
N ARG A 76 19.73 0.60 -7.09
CA ARG A 76 19.60 0.27 -8.50
C ARG A 76 18.37 0.95 -9.11
N VAL A 77 18.52 1.65 -10.23
CA VAL A 77 17.39 2.20 -10.99
C VAL A 77 16.50 1.07 -11.50
N ILE A 78 15.21 1.14 -11.12
CA ILE A 78 14.20 0.16 -11.51
C ILE A 78 13.12 0.71 -12.46
N SER A 79 12.99 2.03 -12.60
CA SER A 79 11.97 2.66 -13.44
C SER A 79 12.09 2.31 -14.93
N THR A 80 13.29 1.97 -15.40
CA THR A 80 13.59 1.68 -16.81
C THR A 80 13.82 0.20 -17.12
N LEU A 81 13.61 -0.70 -16.14
CA LEU A 81 13.88 -2.13 -16.31
C LEU A 81 12.97 -2.78 -17.35
N GLY A 82 13.56 -3.65 -18.18
CA GLY A 82 12.83 -4.48 -19.11
C GLY A 82 12.09 -5.65 -18.41
N ARG A 83 11.21 -6.33 -19.16
CA ARG A 83 10.34 -7.40 -18.62
C ARG A 83 11.10 -8.50 -17.85
N ARG A 84 12.23 -8.97 -18.37
CA ARG A 84 13.04 -10.05 -17.72
C ARG A 84 13.61 -9.60 -16.38
N GLU A 85 14.14 -8.37 -16.33
CA GLU A 85 14.71 -7.79 -15.10
C GLU A 85 13.63 -7.53 -14.06
N ARG A 86 12.45 -7.04 -14.50
CA ARG A 86 11.26 -6.89 -13.64
C ARG A 86 10.80 -8.22 -13.05
N GLN A 87 10.81 -9.30 -13.86
CA GLN A 87 10.49 -10.63 -13.37
C GLN A 87 11.49 -11.12 -12.30
N ALA A 88 12.78 -10.81 -12.46
CA ALA A 88 13.77 -11.12 -11.43
C ALA A 88 13.54 -10.32 -10.14
N LEU A 89 13.18 -9.03 -10.27
CA LEU A 89 12.89 -8.14 -9.14
C LEU A 89 11.60 -8.51 -8.39
N SER A 90 10.67 -9.23 -9.04
CA SER A 90 9.39 -9.62 -8.43
C SER A 90 9.52 -10.56 -7.21
N LYS A 91 10.68 -11.12 -6.93
CA LYS A 91 10.94 -11.82 -5.67
C LYS A 91 11.07 -10.85 -4.49
N ASP A 92 11.70 -9.69 -4.73
CA ASP A 92 12.02 -8.71 -3.69
C ASP A 92 10.89 -7.68 -3.48
N ILE A 93 10.07 -7.42 -4.50
CA ILE A 93 8.93 -6.48 -4.44
C ILE A 93 7.64 -7.23 -4.77
N GLN A 94 6.73 -7.27 -3.81
CA GLN A 94 5.43 -7.92 -3.91
C GLN A 94 4.28 -6.93 -3.74
N VAL A 95 3.04 -7.38 -3.97
CA VAL A 95 1.84 -6.55 -3.88
C VAL A 95 0.70 -7.28 -3.18
N VAL A 96 -0.03 -6.53 -2.34
CA VAL A 96 -1.33 -6.92 -1.80
C VAL A 96 -2.37 -5.93 -2.34
N PHE A 97 -3.32 -6.42 -3.13
CA PHE A 97 -4.36 -5.61 -3.76
C PHE A 97 -5.58 -5.39 -2.86
N GLN A 98 -6.34 -4.36 -3.19
CA GLN A 98 -7.54 -3.91 -2.50
C GLN A 98 -8.62 -4.99 -2.37
N ASP A 99 -8.88 -5.75 -3.44
CA ASP A 99 -9.96 -6.73 -3.48
C ASP A 99 -9.42 -8.16 -3.38
N PRO A 100 -9.57 -8.81 -2.21
CA PRO A 100 -9.15 -10.18 -2.03
C PRO A 100 -10.00 -11.19 -2.84
N TYR A 101 -11.20 -10.79 -3.30
CA TYR A 101 -12.06 -11.67 -4.10
C TYR A 101 -11.54 -11.86 -5.52
N THR A 102 -11.04 -10.78 -6.14
CA THR A 102 -10.51 -10.83 -7.52
C THR A 102 -9.03 -11.15 -7.56
N SER A 103 -8.30 -10.99 -6.45
CA SER A 103 -6.87 -11.25 -6.37
C SER A 103 -6.51 -12.74 -6.28
N LEU A 104 -7.42 -13.60 -5.85
CA LEU A 104 -7.22 -15.04 -5.72
C LEU A 104 -8.01 -15.78 -6.81
N ASN A 105 -7.38 -16.75 -7.48
CA ASN A 105 -8.07 -17.57 -8.47
C ASN A 105 -9.12 -18.47 -7.76
N PRO A 106 -10.44 -18.29 -8.00
CA PRO A 106 -11.48 -19.00 -7.27
C PRO A 106 -11.55 -20.51 -7.58
N ALA A 107 -10.89 -20.94 -8.66
CA ALA A 107 -10.85 -22.35 -9.10
C ALA A 107 -9.67 -23.14 -8.52
N MET A 108 -8.71 -22.46 -7.88
CA MET A 108 -7.52 -23.10 -7.30
C MET A 108 -7.69 -23.27 -5.78
N THR A 109 -7.11 -24.32 -5.21
CA THR A 109 -6.98 -24.44 -3.77
C THR A 109 -6.02 -23.40 -3.20
N VAL A 110 -6.15 -23.07 -1.92
CA VAL A 110 -5.20 -22.16 -1.24
C VAL A 110 -3.78 -22.66 -1.37
N ASN A 111 -3.55 -23.99 -1.24
CA ASN A 111 -2.22 -24.58 -1.44
C ASN A 111 -1.68 -24.30 -2.84
N ASP A 112 -2.49 -24.45 -3.89
CA ASP A 112 -2.03 -24.19 -5.26
C ASP A 112 -1.74 -22.70 -5.49
N ILE A 113 -2.57 -21.81 -4.97
CA ILE A 113 -2.36 -20.35 -5.03
C ILE A 113 -1.03 -19.95 -4.37
N LEU A 114 -0.73 -20.54 -3.21
CA LEU A 114 0.48 -20.19 -2.46
C LEU A 114 1.74 -20.90 -2.99
N THR A 115 1.62 -22.08 -3.60
CA THR A 115 2.75 -22.78 -4.21
C THR A 115 3.12 -22.24 -5.59
N GLU A 116 2.18 -21.67 -6.35
CA GLU A 116 2.41 -21.16 -7.71
C GLU A 116 3.62 -20.22 -7.81
N PRO A 117 3.75 -19.15 -6.98
CA PRO A 117 4.91 -18.26 -7.03
C PRO A 117 6.25 -18.96 -6.75
N LEU A 118 6.25 -20.00 -5.92
CA LEU A 118 7.42 -20.78 -5.55
C LEU A 118 7.86 -21.70 -6.68
N LEU A 119 6.90 -22.42 -7.29
CA LEU A 119 7.18 -23.36 -8.39
C LEU A 119 7.71 -22.64 -9.63
N VAL A 120 7.17 -21.46 -9.96
CA VAL A 120 7.66 -20.63 -11.09
C VAL A 120 9.13 -20.24 -10.94
N THR A 121 9.65 -20.22 -9.71
CA THR A 121 11.06 -19.90 -9.41
C THR A 121 11.95 -21.12 -9.24
N GLY A 122 11.43 -22.33 -9.49
CA GLY A 122 12.19 -23.56 -9.45
C GLY A 122 12.27 -24.23 -8.08
N THR A 123 11.49 -23.78 -7.09
CA THR A 123 11.35 -24.46 -5.79
C THR A 123 10.73 -25.84 -6.00
N SER A 124 11.26 -26.88 -5.33
CA SER A 124 10.66 -28.21 -5.41
C SER A 124 9.24 -28.23 -4.82
N ARG A 125 8.35 -29.10 -5.35
CA ARG A 125 6.99 -29.21 -4.80
C ARG A 125 6.99 -29.50 -3.30
N LYS A 126 7.88 -30.38 -2.83
CA LYS A 126 8.01 -30.71 -1.42
C LYS A 126 8.37 -29.53 -0.54
N ASP A 127 9.30 -28.69 -1.00
CA ASP A 127 9.71 -27.50 -0.25
C ASP A 127 8.66 -26.41 -0.32
N ALA A 128 7.99 -26.25 -1.49
CA ALA A 128 6.85 -25.34 -1.63
C ALA A 128 5.70 -25.72 -0.67
N ASP A 129 5.33 -27.01 -0.60
CA ASP A 129 4.29 -27.47 0.32
C ASP A 129 4.69 -27.29 1.80
N ARG A 130 5.99 -27.36 2.14
CA ARG A 130 6.48 -27.00 3.48
C ARG A 130 6.30 -25.52 3.74
N ARG A 131 6.78 -24.67 2.82
CA ARG A 131 6.66 -23.21 2.95
C ARG A 131 5.20 -22.76 3.07
N VAL A 132 4.27 -23.41 2.35
CA VAL A 132 2.83 -23.10 2.47
C VAL A 132 2.30 -23.37 3.88
N ARG A 133 2.72 -24.44 4.55
CA ARG A 133 2.30 -24.70 5.94
C ARG A 133 2.79 -23.58 6.88
N ASP A 134 4.06 -23.20 6.72
CA ASP A 134 4.65 -22.12 7.50
C ASP A 134 3.92 -20.78 7.25
N LEU A 135 3.60 -20.49 5.96
CA LEU A 135 2.83 -19.29 5.60
C LEU A 135 1.42 -19.26 6.17
N LEU A 136 0.71 -20.39 6.19
CA LEU A 136 -0.62 -20.47 6.79
C LEU A 136 -0.59 -20.21 8.29
N ASP A 137 0.43 -20.74 8.99
CA ASP A 137 0.67 -20.46 10.40
C ASP A 137 1.02 -18.97 10.61
N GLU A 138 1.91 -18.42 9.79
CA GLU A 138 2.31 -17.01 9.80
C GLU A 138 1.13 -16.03 9.68
N VAL A 139 0.07 -16.40 8.98
CA VAL A 139 -1.13 -15.55 8.82
C VAL A 139 -2.32 -16.02 9.68
N HIS A 140 -2.07 -16.85 10.67
CA HIS A 140 -3.06 -17.39 11.62
C HIS A 140 -4.26 -18.07 10.93
N LEU A 141 -3.98 -18.87 9.92
CA LEU A 141 -4.97 -19.75 9.26
C LEU A 141 -4.72 -21.20 9.66
N PRO A 142 -5.78 -22.01 9.82
CA PRO A 142 -5.63 -23.41 10.19
C PRO A 142 -4.91 -24.21 9.11
N ALA A 143 -4.17 -25.25 9.50
CA ALA A 143 -3.35 -26.06 8.60
C ALA A 143 -4.15 -26.73 7.46
N ASP A 144 -5.45 -27.00 7.67
CA ASP A 144 -6.36 -27.56 6.65
C ASP A 144 -6.81 -26.53 5.61
N ALA A 145 -6.58 -25.23 5.86
CA ALA A 145 -6.93 -24.15 4.94
C ALA A 145 -6.33 -24.36 3.54
N GLY A 146 -5.15 -24.97 3.45
CA GLY A 146 -4.49 -25.27 2.17
C GLY A 146 -5.33 -26.09 1.19
N ARG A 147 -6.23 -26.95 1.67
CA ARG A 147 -7.07 -27.84 0.84
C ARG A 147 -8.37 -27.21 0.37
N ARG A 148 -8.73 -26.06 0.92
CA ARG A 148 -10.00 -25.37 0.68
C ARG A 148 -9.89 -24.37 -0.48
N LEU A 149 -11.03 -24.03 -1.07
CA LEU A 149 -11.12 -23.02 -2.12
C LEU A 149 -11.34 -21.61 -1.50
N PRO A 150 -10.89 -20.53 -2.17
CA PRO A 150 -11.07 -19.16 -1.65
C PRO A 150 -12.50 -18.81 -1.26
N ARG A 151 -13.50 -19.33 -1.96
CA ARG A 151 -14.93 -19.10 -1.66
C ARG A 151 -15.41 -19.61 -0.28
N GLU A 152 -14.64 -20.49 0.35
CA GLU A 152 -14.95 -21.07 1.66
C GLU A 152 -14.44 -20.24 2.83
N PHE A 153 -13.82 -19.08 2.54
CA PHE A 153 -13.25 -18.18 3.52
C PHE A 153 -13.98 -16.85 3.59
N SER A 154 -13.99 -16.23 4.78
CA SER A 154 -14.45 -14.85 4.97
C SER A 154 -13.55 -13.84 4.25
N GLY A 155 -13.99 -12.58 4.09
CA GLY A 155 -13.19 -11.52 3.49
C GLY A 155 -11.83 -11.34 4.17
N GLY A 156 -11.80 -11.28 5.51
CA GLY A 156 -10.55 -11.16 6.26
C GLY A 156 -9.63 -12.38 6.12
N GLN A 157 -10.19 -13.59 6.07
CA GLN A 157 -9.41 -14.80 5.82
C GLN A 157 -8.81 -14.80 4.40
N ARG A 158 -9.57 -14.38 3.38
CA ARG A 158 -9.04 -14.22 2.01
C ARG A 158 -7.94 -13.18 1.96
N GLN A 159 -8.08 -12.08 2.70
CA GLN A 159 -7.02 -11.08 2.80
C GLN A 159 -5.75 -11.67 3.41
N ARG A 160 -5.85 -12.49 4.45
CA ARG A 160 -4.71 -13.21 5.02
C ARG A 160 -4.06 -14.18 4.02
N ILE A 161 -4.83 -14.85 3.17
CA ILE A 161 -4.30 -15.67 2.07
C ILE A 161 -3.55 -14.81 1.05
N ALA A 162 -4.07 -13.61 0.69
CA ALA A 162 -3.39 -12.69 -0.20
C ALA A 162 -2.07 -12.16 0.39
N ILE A 163 -2.04 -11.89 1.70
CA ILE A 163 -0.82 -11.55 2.45
C ILE A 163 0.18 -12.74 2.43
N ALA A 164 -0.27 -13.96 2.75
CA ALA A 164 0.56 -15.15 2.68
C ALA A 164 1.18 -15.36 1.29
N ARG A 165 0.42 -15.12 0.22
CA ARG A 165 0.92 -15.17 -1.15
C ARG A 165 2.03 -14.15 -1.39
N ALA A 166 1.86 -12.91 -0.94
CA ALA A 166 2.88 -11.88 -1.05
C ALA A 166 4.16 -12.26 -0.27
N LEU A 167 4.02 -12.88 0.90
CA LEU A 167 5.14 -13.34 1.74
C LEU A 167 5.84 -14.59 1.21
N SER A 168 5.26 -15.31 0.25
CA SER A 168 5.76 -16.64 -0.17
C SER A 168 7.22 -16.63 -0.60
N ARG A 169 7.72 -15.51 -1.08
CA ARG A 169 9.08 -15.34 -1.63
C ARG A 169 10.00 -14.50 -0.75
N ASP A 170 9.65 -14.29 0.51
CA ASP A 170 10.41 -13.48 1.46
C ASP A 170 10.80 -12.09 0.90
N PRO A 171 9.81 -11.26 0.51
CA PRO A 171 10.06 -9.97 -0.14
C PRO A 171 10.67 -8.96 0.84
N LYS A 172 11.41 -8.00 0.29
CA LYS A 172 11.93 -6.85 1.06
C LYS A 172 10.92 -5.70 1.13
N LEU A 173 10.05 -5.58 0.11
CA LEU A 173 9.00 -4.57 0.02
C LEU A 173 7.68 -5.20 -0.38
N ILE A 174 6.60 -4.81 0.30
CA ILE A 174 5.23 -5.09 -0.15
C ILE A 174 4.50 -3.75 -0.37
N VAL A 175 4.00 -3.56 -1.59
CA VAL A 175 3.07 -2.47 -1.91
C VAL A 175 1.66 -2.93 -1.56
N CYS A 176 1.04 -2.30 -0.57
CA CYS A 176 -0.31 -2.61 -0.12
C CYS A 176 -1.27 -1.54 -0.67
N ASP A 177 -2.08 -1.89 -1.67
CA ASP A 177 -3.04 -0.95 -2.29
C ASP A 177 -4.42 -1.14 -1.67
N GLU A 178 -4.77 -0.30 -0.69
CA GLU A 178 -6.03 -0.32 0.09
C GLU A 178 -6.38 -1.71 0.68
N PRO A 179 -5.45 -2.41 1.35
CA PRO A 179 -5.59 -3.84 1.65
C PRO A 179 -6.68 -4.18 2.67
N VAL A 180 -7.25 -3.19 3.37
CA VAL A 180 -8.28 -3.39 4.40
C VAL A 180 -9.59 -2.65 4.14
N SER A 181 -9.68 -1.90 3.03
CA SER A 181 -10.84 -1.02 2.75
C SER A 181 -12.16 -1.76 2.54
N ALA A 182 -12.12 -3.03 2.14
CA ALA A 182 -13.30 -3.87 1.91
C ALA A 182 -13.72 -4.71 3.15
N LEU A 183 -13.07 -4.51 4.30
CA LEU A 183 -13.30 -5.28 5.52
C LEU A 183 -14.10 -4.47 6.55
N ASP A 184 -14.83 -5.16 7.42
CA ASP A 184 -15.44 -4.53 8.59
C ASP A 184 -14.37 -4.11 9.62
N LEU A 185 -14.70 -3.15 10.49
CA LEU A 185 -13.74 -2.51 11.40
C LEU A 185 -12.99 -3.49 12.31
N SER A 186 -13.66 -4.54 12.79
CA SER A 186 -13.03 -5.53 13.69
C SER A 186 -12.05 -6.42 12.95
N THR A 187 -12.42 -6.86 11.76
CA THR A 187 -11.56 -7.63 10.86
C THR A 187 -10.38 -6.77 10.36
N GLN A 188 -10.63 -5.48 10.07
CA GLN A 188 -9.60 -4.53 9.67
C GLN A 188 -8.52 -4.41 10.73
N ALA A 189 -8.88 -4.18 12.00
CA ALA A 189 -7.92 -4.11 13.10
C ALA A 189 -7.04 -5.37 13.18
N THR A 190 -7.66 -6.55 13.13
CA THR A 190 -6.95 -7.83 13.19
C THR A 190 -5.97 -8.03 12.01
N VAL A 191 -6.31 -7.54 10.81
CA VAL A 191 -5.42 -7.63 9.64
C VAL A 191 -4.28 -6.61 9.73
N LEU A 192 -4.53 -5.42 10.28
CA LEU A 192 -3.48 -4.42 10.52
C LEU A 192 -2.47 -4.91 11.56
N ASP A 193 -2.94 -5.51 12.66
CA ASP A 193 -2.06 -6.11 13.68
C ASP A 193 -1.20 -7.24 13.08
N LEU A 194 -1.78 -8.04 12.17
CA LEU A 194 -1.03 -9.06 11.44
C LEU A 194 0.09 -8.46 10.55
N PHE A 195 -0.13 -7.33 9.88
CA PHE A 195 0.92 -6.65 9.11
C PHE A 195 2.07 -6.19 10.01
N ILE A 196 1.75 -5.65 11.20
CA ILE A 196 2.75 -5.22 12.19
C ILE A 196 3.55 -6.43 12.68
N GLU A 197 2.89 -7.52 13.09
CA GLU A 197 3.53 -8.76 13.55
C GLU A 197 4.48 -9.33 12.47
N ILE A 198 4.04 -9.38 11.22
CA ILE A 198 4.87 -9.83 10.10
C ILE A 198 6.10 -8.93 9.93
N GLN A 199 5.93 -7.60 10.01
CA GLN A 199 7.05 -6.66 9.90
C GLN A 199 8.07 -6.85 11.00
N ASP A 200 7.62 -6.97 12.24
CA ASP A 200 8.50 -7.17 13.41
C ASP A 200 9.33 -8.46 13.28
N ARG A 201 8.74 -9.52 12.73
CA ARG A 201 9.37 -10.82 12.55
C ARG A 201 10.30 -10.87 11.34
N THR A 202 9.94 -10.26 10.21
CA THR A 202 10.62 -10.43 8.93
C THR A 202 11.47 -9.23 8.52
N GLY A 203 11.21 -8.05 9.08
CA GLY A 203 11.83 -6.80 8.66
C GLY A 203 11.38 -6.30 7.28
N VAL A 204 10.26 -6.81 6.75
CA VAL A 204 9.71 -6.36 5.46
C VAL A 204 9.27 -4.90 5.53
N ALA A 205 9.55 -4.12 4.48
CA ALA A 205 9.07 -2.75 4.37
C ALA A 205 7.69 -2.72 3.68
N TYR A 206 6.87 -1.71 4.02
CA TYR A 206 5.57 -1.50 3.37
C TYR A 206 5.45 -0.10 2.76
N LEU A 207 4.91 -0.04 1.54
CA LEU A 207 4.19 1.15 1.07
C LEU A 207 2.70 0.89 1.26
N PHE A 208 2.10 1.52 2.26
CA PHE A 208 0.73 1.26 2.66
C PHE A 208 -0.21 2.34 2.13
N VAL A 209 -0.88 2.06 1.03
CA VAL A 209 -1.81 2.99 0.37
C VAL A 209 -3.20 2.86 0.99
N THR A 210 -3.77 3.97 1.42
CA THR A 210 -5.14 4.03 1.94
C THR A 210 -5.71 5.44 1.81
N HIS A 211 -7.02 5.58 1.96
CA HIS A 211 -7.69 6.88 2.12
C HIS A 211 -8.06 7.16 3.59
N ASP A 212 -7.79 6.23 4.50
CA ASP A 212 -8.15 6.35 5.92
C ASP A 212 -6.91 6.71 6.77
N LEU A 213 -6.94 7.91 7.36
CA LEU A 213 -5.90 8.41 8.26
C LEU A 213 -5.77 7.62 9.56
N SER A 214 -6.86 6.97 10.03
CA SER A 214 -6.80 6.14 11.22
C SER A 214 -5.97 4.88 10.99
N VAL A 215 -6.06 4.31 9.80
CA VAL A 215 -5.28 3.15 9.36
C VAL A 215 -3.79 3.49 9.34
N VAL A 216 -3.39 4.57 8.67
CA VAL A 216 -1.97 4.95 8.61
C VAL A 216 -1.40 5.32 9.98
N ARG A 217 -2.18 5.96 10.84
CA ARG A 217 -1.78 6.26 12.21
C ARG A 217 -1.47 5.00 13.02
N HIS A 218 -2.16 3.90 12.72
CA HIS A 218 -2.00 2.63 13.43
C HIS A 218 -0.74 1.87 12.97
N ILE A 219 -0.46 1.84 11.66
CA ILE A 219 0.56 0.97 11.09
C ILE A 219 1.83 1.69 10.64
N SER A 220 1.78 3.00 10.36
CA SER A 220 2.86 3.68 9.65
C SER A 220 3.86 4.35 10.58
N HIS A 221 5.13 4.29 10.22
CA HIS A 221 6.21 5.08 10.83
C HIS A 221 6.20 6.50 10.29
N ARG A 222 6.07 6.64 8.97
CA ARG A 222 5.95 7.93 8.29
C ARG A 222 4.74 7.93 7.36
N VAL A 223 4.23 9.13 7.09
CA VAL A 223 3.08 9.36 6.21
C VAL A 223 3.45 10.37 5.13
N ALA A 224 3.03 10.09 3.90
CA ALA A 224 3.02 11.03 2.80
C ALA A 224 1.56 11.28 2.35
N VAL A 225 1.16 12.55 2.26
CA VAL A 225 -0.18 12.96 1.86
C VAL A 225 -0.15 13.39 0.40
N MET A 226 -0.95 12.73 -0.43
CA MET A 226 -1.07 13.03 -1.84
C MET A 226 -2.32 13.83 -2.19
N HIS A 227 -2.14 14.88 -2.99
CA HIS A 227 -3.22 15.67 -3.55
C HIS A 227 -2.93 15.98 -5.02
N ARG A 228 -3.86 15.64 -5.92
CA ARG A 228 -3.78 15.94 -7.37
C ARG A 228 -2.44 15.56 -8.03
N GLY A 229 -1.93 14.39 -7.69
CA GLY A 229 -0.69 13.86 -8.29
C GLY A 229 0.61 14.34 -7.65
N ALA A 230 0.57 15.15 -6.59
CA ALA A 230 1.74 15.64 -5.86
C ALA A 230 1.69 15.21 -4.39
N ILE A 231 2.86 15.06 -3.74
CA ILE A 231 2.97 14.98 -2.28
C ILE A 231 2.93 16.40 -1.74
N VAL A 232 1.93 16.69 -0.90
CA VAL A 232 1.75 18.03 -0.30
C VAL A 232 2.30 18.11 1.12
N GLU A 233 2.36 16.99 1.83
CA GLU A 233 2.93 16.90 3.17
C GLU A 233 3.51 15.52 3.39
N GLN A 234 4.65 15.44 4.10
CA GLN A 234 5.23 14.18 4.54
C GLN A 234 5.97 14.36 5.86
N GLY A 235 5.95 13.33 6.69
CA GLY A 235 6.61 13.38 7.99
C GLY A 235 6.32 12.17 8.86
N ASP A 236 6.67 12.27 10.12
CA ASP A 236 6.32 11.29 11.15
C ASP A 236 4.80 11.08 11.22
N ALA A 237 4.37 9.81 11.33
CA ALA A 237 2.95 9.47 11.27
C ALA A 237 2.14 10.13 12.39
N ALA A 238 2.67 10.20 13.60
CA ALA A 238 1.99 10.83 14.73
C ALA A 238 1.82 12.34 14.50
N THR A 239 2.84 13.01 13.97
CA THR A 239 2.82 14.45 13.68
C THR A 239 1.82 14.78 12.57
N VAL A 240 1.95 14.15 11.40
CA VAL A 240 1.09 14.43 10.23
C VAL A 240 -0.39 14.11 10.50
N THR A 241 -0.68 13.09 11.35
CA THR A 241 -2.05 12.69 11.67
C THR A 241 -2.66 13.41 12.86
N SER A 242 -1.90 14.23 13.62
CA SER A 242 -2.41 14.98 14.78
C SER A 242 -2.34 16.49 14.60
N THR A 243 -1.24 17.00 14.05
CA THR A 243 -0.94 18.43 13.91
C THR A 243 -0.41 18.75 12.51
N PRO A 244 -1.19 18.45 11.44
CA PRO A 244 -0.74 18.71 10.07
C PRO A 244 -0.53 20.21 9.81
N SER A 245 0.51 20.51 9.03
CA SER A 245 0.85 21.88 8.63
C SER A 245 0.09 22.31 7.36
N GLU A 246 -0.19 21.36 6.47
CA GLU A 246 -0.83 21.62 5.19
C GLU A 246 -2.35 21.75 5.30
N PRO A 247 -2.97 22.82 4.73
CA PRO A 247 -4.42 23.01 4.78
C PRO A 247 -5.24 21.86 4.18
N TYR A 248 -4.68 21.17 3.16
CA TYR A 248 -5.34 19.99 2.58
C TYR A 248 -5.38 18.83 3.57
N THR A 249 -4.26 18.57 4.26
CA THR A 249 -4.18 17.50 5.27
C THR A 249 -5.11 17.78 6.45
N GLN A 250 -5.21 19.06 6.89
CA GLN A 250 -6.15 19.47 7.92
C GLN A 250 -7.59 19.17 7.51
N ARG A 251 -7.97 19.50 6.28
CA ARG A 251 -9.31 19.17 5.73
C ARG A 251 -9.56 17.68 5.69
N LEU A 252 -8.55 16.90 5.25
CA LEU A 252 -8.65 15.44 5.18
C LEU A 252 -8.84 14.84 6.58
N LEU A 253 -8.14 15.35 7.59
CA LEU A 253 -8.27 14.95 8.99
C LEU A 253 -9.65 15.28 9.55
N LEU A 254 -10.18 16.49 9.29
CA LEU A 254 -11.52 16.91 9.72
C LEU A 254 -12.64 16.14 9.01
N ALA A 255 -12.39 15.63 7.79
CA ALA A 255 -13.35 14.84 7.04
C ALA A 255 -13.43 13.38 7.52
N ALA A 256 -12.38 12.88 8.19
CA ALA A 256 -12.34 11.51 8.69
C ALA A 256 -13.44 11.28 9.76
N PRO A 257 -14.26 10.22 9.63
CA PRO A 257 -15.30 9.92 10.59
C PRO A 257 -14.70 9.52 11.94
N VAL A 258 -15.32 9.99 13.03
CA VAL A 258 -14.97 9.56 14.40
C VAL A 258 -16.13 8.73 14.94
N PRO A 259 -15.87 7.57 15.56
CA PRO A 259 -16.92 6.71 16.09
C PRO A 259 -17.78 7.34 17.21
N ASP A 260 -17.26 8.40 17.88
CA ASP A 260 -17.94 9.12 18.95
C ASP A 260 -18.88 10.19 18.36
N PRO A 261 -20.21 10.12 18.58
CA PRO A 261 -21.17 11.09 18.05
C PRO A 261 -20.95 12.53 18.55
N ILE A 262 -20.48 12.71 19.80
CA ILE A 262 -20.21 14.03 20.37
C ILE A 262 -19.00 14.66 19.70
N ARG A 263 -17.90 13.92 19.60
CA ARG A 263 -16.70 14.35 18.87
C ARG A 263 -16.97 14.57 17.39
N GLN A 264 -17.86 13.78 16.78
CA GLN A 264 -18.27 13.96 15.39
C GLN A 264 -19.06 15.27 15.18
N ALA A 265 -19.89 15.69 16.15
CA ALA A 265 -20.58 16.96 16.10
C ALA A 265 -19.60 18.15 16.16
N VAL A 266 -18.63 18.12 17.09
CA VAL A 266 -17.57 19.12 17.20
C VAL A 266 -16.77 19.22 15.89
N ARG A 267 -16.35 18.09 15.32
CA ARG A 267 -15.62 18.08 14.02
C ARG A 267 -16.45 18.65 12.86
N ARG A 268 -17.78 18.50 12.87
CA ARG A 268 -18.63 19.13 11.86
C ARG A 268 -18.59 20.66 11.96
N GLU A 269 -18.58 21.21 13.16
CA GLU A 269 -18.49 22.65 13.40
C GLU A 269 -17.10 23.16 12.99
N GLU A 270 -16.03 22.51 13.42
CA GLU A 270 -14.67 22.84 13.03
C GLU A 270 -14.48 22.82 11.49
N ARG A 271 -15.04 21.82 10.81
CA ARG A 271 -15.01 21.74 9.35
C ARG A 271 -15.75 22.88 8.68
N ARG A 272 -16.90 23.33 9.23
CA ARG A 272 -17.64 24.49 8.72
C ARG A 272 -16.86 25.80 8.93
N ALA A 273 -16.27 25.98 10.10
CA ALA A 273 -15.42 27.12 10.42
C ALA A 273 -14.21 27.20 9.48
N PHE A 274 -13.49 26.11 9.33
CA PHE A 274 -12.33 26.02 8.43
C PHE A 274 -12.70 26.31 6.96
N ALA A 275 -13.85 25.81 6.49
CA ALA A 275 -14.33 26.08 5.14
C ALA A 275 -14.66 27.57 4.94
N ALA A 276 -15.23 28.23 5.94
CA ALA A 276 -15.54 29.65 5.91
C ALA A 276 -14.28 30.53 5.91
N GLU A 277 -13.27 30.19 6.72
CA GLU A 277 -11.97 30.87 6.76
C GLU A 277 -11.22 30.74 5.43
N THR A 278 -11.22 29.53 4.86
CA THR A 278 -10.55 29.29 3.56
C THR A 278 -11.25 30.05 2.42
N ALA A 279 -12.58 30.16 2.44
CA ALA A 279 -13.33 30.93 1.46
C ALA A 279 -13.07 32.45 1.59
N ALA A 280 -12.90 32.95 2.81
CA ALA A 280 -12.58 34.37 3.08
C ALA A 280 -11.14 34.74 2.70
N ALA A 281 -10.21 33.80 2.70
CA ALA A 281 -8.81 34.03 2.33
C ALA A 281 -8.56 34.02 0.81
N VAL A 282 -9.50 33.55 -0.01
CA VAL A 282 -9.41 33.44 -1.48
C VAL A 282 -10.20 34.53 -2.21
N GLY A 283 -11.07 35.30 -1.50
CA GLY A 283 -11.81 36.43 -2.03
C GLY A 283 -11.14 37.76 -1.72
#